data_0ccb4f9ff96923fddf24022327ff3ba4
#
_entry.id   0ccb4f9ff96923fddf24022327ff3ba4
#
_cell.length_a   1.000
_cell.length_b   1.000
_cell.length_c   1.000
_cell.angle_alpha   90.00
_cell.angle_beta   90.00
_cell.angle_gamma   90.00
#
_symmetry.space_group_name_H-M   'P 1'
#
loop_
_entity.id
_entity.type
_entity.pdbx_description
1 polymer ?
#
loop_
_entity_poly.entity_id
_entity_poly.type
_entity_poly.pdbx_seq_one_letter_code
_entity_poly.pdbx_strand_id
1 'polypeptide(L)'
;IVDKIYFLACAENTESTYEDGEVLGTILGIMHAPTFEIIDIHLLSEHQKFEGITLYNETENELEFLLCEDNDTEVLEAEIYKLTLAK
;
A
#
# COMPACT_ATOMS: atom_id res chain seq x y z
N ILE A 1 -10.84 -1.90 12.94
CA ILE A 1 -10.03 -0.71 12.58
C ILE A 1 -10.89 0.56 12.71
N VAL A 2 -11.57 0.71 13.83
CA VAL A 2 -12.61 1.75 13.95
C VAL A 2 -12.04 3.17 13.91
N ASP A 3 -10.82 3.37 14.40
CA ASP A 3 -10.20 4.68 14.54
C ASP A 3 -8.92 4.86 13.72
N LYS A 4 -8.67 3.98 12.77
CA LYS A 4 -7.45 4.02 11.97
C LYS A 4 -7.75 3.98 10.47
N ILE A 5 -6.94 4.74 9.72
CA ILE A 5 -6.96 4.73 8.26
C ILE A 5 -5.66 4.11 7.78
N TYR A 6 -5.77 3.11 6.92
CA TYR A 6 -4.63 2.45 6.29
C TYR A 6 -4.55 2.91 4.86
N PHE A 7 -3.41 3.41 4.43
CA PHE A 7 -3.25 3.92 3.08
C PHE A 7 -1.94 3.48 2.45
N LEU A 8 -1.92 3.49 1.13
CA LEU A 8 -0.72 3.21 0.35
C LEU A 8 -0.17 4.51 -0.21
N ALA A 9 1.14 4.64 -0.20
CA ALA A 9 1.83 5.73 -0.86
C ALA A 9 2.99 5.18 -1.67
N CYS A 10 3.09 5.61 -2.92
CA CYS A 10 4.08 5.12 -3.85
C CYS A 10 5.01 6.27 -4.25
N ALA A 11 6.30 6.04 -4.17
CA ALA A 11 7.31 7.00 -4.61
C ALA A 11 7.78 6.62 -6.02
N GLU A 12 7.78 7.60 -6.91
CA GLU A 12 8.26 7.45 -8.27
C GLU A 12 9.38 8.46 -8.52
N ASN A 13 10.42 8.03 -9.24
CA ASN A 13 11.51 8.91 -9.62
C ASN A 13 11.20 9.50 -11.00
N THR A 14 10.58 10.69 -11.01
CA THR A 14 10.28 11.38 -12.25
C THR A 14 11.09 12.65 -12.33
N GLU A 15 11.81 12.84 -13.44
CA GLU A 15 12.50 14.11 -13.73
C GLU A 15 11.56 15.10 -14.43
N SER A 16 10.43 14.63 -14.89
CA SER A 16 9.46 15.41 -15.66
C SER A 16 8.06 15.00 -15.28
N THR A 17 7.14 15.97 -15.25
CA THR A 17 5.72 15.70 -15.01
C THR A 17 5.04 14.97 -16.17
N TYR A 18 5.74 14.83 -17.28
CA TYR A 18 5.21 14.18 -18.49
C TYR A 18 5.68 12.75 -18.68
N GLU A 19 6.59 12.29 -17.84
CA GLU A 19 7.14 10.93 -17.95
C GLU A 19 6.86 10.16 -16.68
N ASP A 20 6.42 8.89 -16.84
CA ASP A 20 6.35 7.98 -15.72
C ASP A 20 7.76 7.60 -15.30
N GLY A 21 8.08 7.79 -14.05
CA GLY A 21 9.38 7.47 -13.52
C GLY A 21 9.46 6.05 -12.98
N GLU A 22 10.68 5.68 -12.62
CA GLU A 22 10.94 4.43 -11.94
C GLU A 22 10.26 4.44 -10.57
N VAL A 23 9.59 3.33 -10.23
CA VAL A 23 8.99 3.17 -8.91
C VAL A 23 10.08 2.93 -7.89
N LEU A 24 10.19 3.80 -6.90
CA LEU A 24 11.16 3.68 -5.82
C LEU A 24 10.65 2.83 -4.67
N GLY A 25 9.35 2.62 -4.58
CA GLY A 25 8.75 1.75 -3.59
C GLY A 25 7.35 2.13 -3.19
N THR A 26 6.74 1.29 -2.40
CA THR A 26 5.41 1.51 -1.83
C THR A 26 5.47 1.35 -0.32
N ILE A 27 4.90 2.29 0.40
CA ILE A 27 4.74 2.20 1.85
C ILE A 27 3.28 2.01 2.21
N LEU A 28 3.05 1.37 3.36
CA LEU A 28 1.77 1.37 4.03
C LEU A 28 1.85 2.40 5.17
N GLY A 29 0.97 3.39 5.14
CA GLY A 29 0.84 4.34 6.24
C GLY A 29 -0.38 4.00 7.09
N ILE A 30 -0.28 4.28 8.37
CA ILE A 30 -1.38 4.14 9.32
C ILE A 30 -1.62 5.50 9.94
N MET A 31 -2.85 5.96 9.86
CA MET A 31 -3.25 7.29 10.30
C MET A 31 -4.35 7.17 11.34
N HIS A 32 -4.30 8.01 12.36
CA HIS A 32 -5.38 8.12 13.34
C HIS A 32 -6.54 8.90 12.74
N ALA A 33 -7.71 8.27 12.63
CA ALA A 33 -8.83 8.85 11.90
C ALA A 33 -9.31 10.21 12.44
N PRO A 34 -9.51 10.39 13.76
CA PRO A 34 -10.01 11.66 14.28
C PRO A 34 -9.09 12.86 14.05
N THR A 35 -7.77 12.67 14.07
CA THR A 35 -6.79 13.76 13.99
C THR A 35 -6.02 13.81 12.67
N PHE A 36 -6.10 12.76 11.86
CA PHE A 36 -5.29 12.57 10.65
C PHE A 36 -3.79 12.56 10.91
N GLU A 37 -3.37 12.24 12.12
CA GLU A 37 -1.95 12.08 12.44
C GLU A 37 -1.46 10.72 11.95
N ILE A 38 -0.28 10.73 11.31
CA ILE A 38 0.38 9.49 10.90
C ILE A 38 1.02 8.87 12.14
N ILE A 39 0.63 7.63 12.44
CA ILE A 39 1.11 6.93 13.63
C ILE A 39 2.13 5.84 13.31
N ASP A 40 2.16 5.35 12.07
CA ASP A 40 3.14 4.35 11.67
C ASP A 40 3.30 4.31 10.15
N ILE A 41 4.48 3.84 9.70
CA ILE A 41 4.81 3.69 8.29
C ILE A 41 5.59 2.40 8.12
N HIS A 42 5.16 1.56 7.16
CA HIS A 42 5.84 0.31 6.83
C HIS A 42 6.23 0.29 5.37
N LEU A 43 7.50 0.02 5.08
CA LEU A 43 7.93 -0.21 3.70
C LEU A 43 7.45 -1.59 3.26
N LEU A 44 6.65 -1.63 2.20
CA LEU A 44 6.13 -2.88 1.66
C LEU A 44 7.01 -3.45 0.56
N SER A 45 7.51 -2.60 -0.31
CA SER A 45 8.36 -3.01 -1.43
C SER A 45 9.21 -1.86 -1.88
N GLU A 46 10.43 -2.17 -2.35
CA GLU A 46 11.34 -1.19 -2.94
C GLU A 46 11.18 -1.09 -4.46
N HIS A 47 10.37 -1.95 -5.06
CA HIS A 47 10.28 -2.06 -6.52
C HIS A 47 8.87 -2.11 -7.06
N GLN A 48 7.90 -2.46 -6.24
CA GLN A 48 6.54 -2.71 -6.65
C GLN A 48 5.63 -1.54 -6.30
N LYS A 49 4.72 -1.25 -7.21
CA LYS A 49 3.69 -0.23 -7.01
C LYS A 49 2.38 -0.92 -6.70
N PHE A 50 1.91 -0.79 -5.47
CA PHE A 50 0.60 -1.30 -5.08
C PHE A 50 -0.41 -0.16 -5.14
N GLU A 51 -1.51 -0.36 -5.84
CA GLU A 51 -2.56 0.65 -6.01
C GLU A 51 -3.82 0.37 -5.21
N GLY A 52 -4.06 -0.87 -4.85
CA GLY A 52 -5.26 -1.23 -4.12
C GLY A 52 -4.94 -1.91 -2.81
N ILE A 53 -5.71 -1.59 -1.78
CA ILE A 53 -5.66 -2.25 -0.48
C ILE A 53 -7.07 -2.46 0.03
N THR A 54 -7.33 -3.66 0.54
CA THR A 54 -8.60 -3.97 1.19
C THR A 54 -8.36 -4.88 2.38
N LEU A 55 -9.17 -4.71 3.42
CA LEU A 55 -9.11 -5.59 4.57
C LEU A 55 -9.72 -6.93 4.18
N TYR A 56 -8.94 -8.00 4.36
CA TYR A 56 -9.36 -9.36 4.04
C TYR A 56 -9.85 -10.11 5.27
N ASN A 57 -9.12 -10.01 6.37
CA ASN A 57 -9.45 -10.71 7.60
C ASN A 57 -8.87 -9.97 8.80
N GLU A 58 -9.56 -10.05 9.91
CA GLU A 58 -9.09 -9.49 11.17
C GLU A 58 -9.20 -10.56 12.24
N THR A 59 -8.10 -10.80 12.95
CA THR A 59 -8.09 -11.67 14.12
C THR A 59 -7.80 -10.84 15.35
N GLU A 60 -7.78 -11.49 16.51
CA GLU A 60 -7.46 -10.82 17.78
C GLU A 60 -6.09 -10.16 17.78
N ASN A 61 -5.12 -10.75 17.07
CA ASN A 61 -3.72 -10.32 17.09
C ASN A 61 -3.20 -9.76 15.76
N GLU A 62 -3.95 -9.92 14.68
CA GLU A 62 -3.45 -9.59 13.35
C GLU A 62 -4.51 -8.97 12.47
N LEU A 63 -4.05 -8.15 11.51
CA LEU A 63 -4.85 -7.66 10.39
C LEU A 63 -4.28 -8.23 9.11
N GLU A 64 -5.14 -8.73 8.25
CA GLU A 64 -4.75 -9.24 6.95
C GLU A 64 -5.37 -8.40 5.84
N PHE A 65 -4.53 -7.92 4.94
CA PHE A 65 -4.95 -7.12 3.79
C PHE A 65 -4.62 -7.81 2.50
N LEU A 66 -5.41 -7.55 1.47
CA LEU A 66 -5.08 -7.91 0.10
C LEU A 66 -4.61 -6.66 -0.62
N LEU A 67 -3.52 -6.80 -1.38
CA LEU A 67 -2.92 -5.73 -2.14
C LEU A 67 -2.97 -6.05 -3.62
N CYS A 68 -3.28 -5.05 -4.43
CA CYS A 68 -3.25 -5.15 -5.89
C CYS A 68 -2.07 -4.37 -6.42
N GLU A 69 -1.25 -5.02 -7.25
CA GLU A 69 -0.15 -4.34 -7.94
C GLU A 69 -0.64 -3.63 -9.18
N ASP A 70 -0.13 -2.41 -9.40
CA ASP A 70 -0.32 -1.73 -10.68
C ASP A 70 0.63 -2.36 -11.69
N ASN A 71 0.04 -3.04 -12.66
CA ASN A 71 0.79 -3.69 -13.72
C ASN A 71 0.47 -3.01 -15.03
N ASP A 72 1.34 -2.09 -15.45
CA ASP A 72 1.20 -1.33 -16.70
C ASP A 72 1.48 -2.17 -17.94
N THR A 73 1.73 -3.47 -17.79
CA THR A 73 1.96 -4.35 -18.92
C THR A 73 0.64 -4.85 -19.49
N GLU A 74 0.64 -5.23 -20.75
CA GLU A 74 -0.53 -5.79 -21.44
C GLU A 74 -0.88 -7.21 -20.98
N VAL A 75 -0.28 -7.66 -19.90
CA VAL A 75 -0.57 -8.97 -19.32
C VAL A 75 -1.90 -8.90 -18.60
N LEU A 76 -2.81 -9.79 -18.94
CA LEU A 76 -4.16 -9.83 -18.38
C LEU A 76 -4.22 -10.43 -16.96
N GLU A 77 -3.09 -10.82 -16.41
CA GLU A 77 -3.02 -11.40 -15.08
C GLU A 77 -2.59 -10.34 -14.07
N ALA A 78 -3.45 -10.07 -13.08
CA ALA A 78 -3.11 -9.24 -11.94
C ALA A 78 -2.68 -10.15 -10.78
N GLU A 79 -1.55 -9.84 -10.17
CA GLU A 79 -1.11 -10.54 -8.96
C GLU A 79 -1.72 -9.87 -7.74
N ILE A 80 -2.21 -10.69 -6.82
CA ILE A 80 -2.77 -10.23 -5.56
C ILE A 80 -1.85 -10.73 -4.44
N TYR A 81 -1.48 -9.82 -3.56
CA TYR A 81 -0.59 -10.11 -2.44
C TYR A 81 -1.35 -10.01 -1.14
N LYS A 82 -0.99 -10.86 -0.18
CA LYS A 82 -1.55 -10.81 1.17
C LYS A 82 -0.53 -10.18 2.11
N LEU A 83 -0.96 -9.15 2.83
CA LEU A 83 -0.14 -8.50 3.85
C LEU A 83 -0.73 -8.81 5.22
N THR A 84 0.11 -9.29 6.13
CA THR A 84 -0.28 -9.54 7.51
C THR A 84 0.45 -8.57 8.43
N LEU A 85 -0.31 -7.85 9.23
CA LEU A 85 0.22 -6.92 10.23
C LEU A 85 -0.18 -7.37 11.64
N ALA A 86 0.79 -7.37 12.54
CA ALA A 86 0.52 -7.57 13.96
C ALA A 86 -0.16 -6.33 14.53
N LYS A 87 -1.14 -6.56 15.37
CA LYS A 87 -1.79 -5.46 16.09
C LYS A 87 -0.93 -4.88 17.20
#